data_65c8ec162f9dec7f660f410f49f01b7c
#
_entry.id   65c8ec162f9dec7f660f410f49f01b7c
#
_cell.length_a   1.000
_cell.length_b   1.000
_cell.length_c   1.000
_cell.angle_alpha   90.00
_cell.angle_beta   90.00
_cell.angle_gamma   90.00
#
_symmetry.space_group_name_H-M   'P 1'
#
loop_
_entity.id
_entity.type
_entity.pdbx_description
1 polymer ?
#
loop_
_entity_poly.entity_id
_entity_poly.type
_entity_poly.pdbx_seq_one_letter_code
_entity_poly.pdbx_strand_id
1 'polypeptide(L)'
;LGLFQQVDQYPIVEFRYILFDDTFRTTQSNVFAANPKMTTYAESLLQSASLSSLARQGLIDISYTTYIPEESLYRVFDEFELIQEMKKQIHPEPEGGYRHPEDDKKIVRVSAEKGRVKLTPLGESFLRVCFYH
;
A
#
# COMPACT_ATOMS: atom_id res chain seq x y z
N LEU A 1 -1.75 14.41 -7.32
CA LEU A 1 -2.74 15.23 -6.58
C LEU A 1 -4.06 15.43 -7.32
N GLY A 2 -4.05 15.40 -8.65
CA GLY A 2 -5.27 15.60 -9.44
C GLY A 2 -6.40 14.62 -9.14
N LEU A 3 -6.09 13.41 -8.67
CA LEU A 3 -7.08 12.43 -8.26
C LEU A 3 -7.99 12.92 -7.14
N PHE A 4 -7.48 13.78 -6.26
CA PHE A 4 -8.24 14.30 -5.13
C PHE A 4 -9.28 15.35 -5.51
N GLN A 5 -9.38 15.72 -6.79
CA GLN A 5 -10.46 16.58 -7.27
C GLN A 5 -11.81 15.89 -7.20
N GLN A 6 -11.84 14.55 -7.20
CA GLN A 6 -13.06 13.75 -7.26
C GLN A 6 -13.46 13.17 -5.90
N VAL A 7 -12.50 12.79 -5.08
CA VAL A 7 -12.74 12.22 -3.75
C VAL A 7 -11.72 12.76 -2.76
N ASP A 8 -12.10 12.78 -1.47
CA ASP A 8 -11.25 13.32 -0.40
C ASP A 8 -10.22 12.31 0.10
N GLN A 9 -10.50 11.03 -0.03
CA GLN A 9 -9.65 9.97 0.49
C GLN A 9 -9.53 8.84 -0.52
N TYR A 10 -8.35 8.21 -0.54
CA TYR A 10 -8.11 7.00 -1.32
C TYR A 10 -7.57 5.88 -0.44
N PRO A 11 -7.96 4.63 -0.72
CA PRO A 11 -7.39 3.49 -0.02
C PRO A 11 -5.95 3.27 -0.46
N ILE A 12 -5.12 2.92 0.51
CA ILE A 12 -3.76 2.43 0.28
C ILE A 12 -3.57 1.21 1.15
N VAL A 13 -2.58 0.39 0.83
CA VAL A 13 -2.20 -0.75 1.65
C VAL A 13 -0.69 -0.81 1.81
N GLU A 14 -0.26 -1.51 2.84
CA GLU A 14 1.12 -1.90 3.03
C GLU A 14 1.19 -3.42 2.98
N PHE A 15 1.99 -3.96 2.07
CA PHE A 15 2.17 -5.41 1.97
C PHE A 15 3.26 -5.88 2.92
N ARG A 16 2.93 -6.89 3.73
CA ARG A 16 3.82 -7.43 4.76
C ARG A 16 3.88 -8.94 4.72
N TYR A 17 5.05 -9.48 5.05
CA TYR A 17 5.18 -10.86 5.50
C TYR A 17 4.98 -10.89 7.02
N ILE A 18 4.11 -11.79 7.48
CA ILE A 18 3.93 -12.03 8.90
C ILE A 18 4.73 -13.27 9.26
N LEU A 19 5.58 -13.14 10.28
CA LEU A 19 6.49 -14.19 10.71
C LEU A 19 5.87 -15.01 11.84
N PHE A 20 6.47 -16.14 12.16
CA PHE A 20 5.90 -17.10 13.11
C PHE A 20 5.75 -16.53 14.54
N ASP A 21 6.53 -15.52 14.88
CA ASP A 21 6.49 -14.86 16.19
C ASP A 21 5.59 -13.61 16.22
N ASP A 22 4.70 -13.46 15.23
CA ASP A 22 3.79 -12.33 15.03
C ASP A 22 4.48 -11.00 14.67
N THR A 23 5.79 -11.00 14.50
CA THR A 23 6.47 -9.85 13.92
C THR A 23 6.21 -9.79 12.41
N PHE A 24 6.49 -8.66 11.80
CA PHE A 24 6.28 -8.50 10.37
C PHE A 24 7.46 -7.86 9.67
N ARG A 25 7.52 -8.05 8.36
CA ARG A 25 8.48 -7.35 7.49
C ARG A 25 7.73 -6.74 6.32
N THR A 26 7.89 -5.45 6.15
CA THR A 26 7.24 -4.71 5.07
C THR A 26 7.94 -4.97 3.77
N THR A 27 7.18 -5.36 2.75
CA THR A 27 7.67 -5.52 1.38
C THR A 27 7.53 -4.21 0.62
N GLN A 28 6.37 -3.58 0.71
CA GLN A 28 6.09 -2.31 0.05
C GLN A 28 5.03 -1.54 0.83
N SER A 29 5.31 -0.25 1.08
CA SER A 29 4.38 0.69 1.71
C SER A 29 3.71 1.55 0.64
N ASN A 30 2.61 2.19 1.04
CA ASN A 30 1.90 3.19 0.23
C ASN A 30 1.52 2.66 -1.16
N VAL A 31 1.03 1.43 -1.21
CA VAL A 31 0.57 0.81 -2.44
C VAL A 31 -0.78 1.41 -2.78
N PHE A 32 -0.84 2.01 -3.95
CA PHE A 32 -2.02 2.72 -4.45
C PHE A 32 -2.38 2.17 -5.83
N ALA A 33 -3.67 2.15 -6.15
CA ALA A 33 -4.12 1.69 -7.45
C ALA A 33 -5.26 2.54 -7.98
N ALA A 34 -5.01 3.24 -9.07
CA ALA A 34 -6.08 3.80 -9.89
C ALA A 34 -6.76 2.69 -10.71
N ASN A 35 -5.97 1.74 -11.22
CA ASN A 35 -6.45 0.55 -11.92
C ASN A 35 -5.51 -0.63 -11.62
N PRO A 36 -5.87 -1.50 -10.66
CA PRO A 36 -4.98 -2.58 -10.22
C PRO A 36 -4.66 -3.61 -11.30
N LYS A 37 -5.55 -3.81 -12.26
CA LYS A 37 -5.34 -4.76 -13.37
C LYS A 37 -4.29 -4.29 -14.36
N MET A 38 -4.04 -2.99 -14.40
CA MET A 38 -3.09 -2.37 -15.31
C MET A 38 -1.78 -1.99 -14.62
N THR A 39 -1.69 -2.20 -13.31
CA THR A 39 -0.53 -1.77 -12.54
C THR A 39 0.52 -2.87 -12.49
N THR A 40 1.68 -2.61 -13.08
CA THR A 40 2.84 -3.49 -12.97
C THR A 40 3.58 -3.24 -11.66
N TYR A 41 4.51 -4.14 -11.30
CA TYR A 41 5.37 -3.97 -10.12
C TYR A 41 6.15 -2.65 -10.19
N ALA A 42 6.71 -2.34 -11.36
CA ALA A 42 7.48 -1.10 -11.54
C ALA A 42 6.63 0.16 -11.36
N GLU A 43 5.41 0.17 -11.91
CA GLU A 43 4.46 1.27 -11.74
C GLU A 43 4.05 1.43 -10.28
N SER A 44 3.83 0.34 -9.58
CA SER A 44 3.50 0.32 -8.16
C SER A 44 4.61 0.96 -7.32
N LEU A 45 5.87 0.65 -7.62
CA LEU A 45 7.02 1.26 -6.94
C LEU A 45 7.09 2.77 -7.16
N LEU A 46 6.84 3.23 -8.39
CA LEU A 46 6.86 4.65 -8.72
C LEU A 46 5.71 5.40 -8.01
N GLN A 47 4.53 4.82 -7.97
CA GLN A 47 3.38 5.39 -7.25
C GLN A 47 3.66 5.50 -5.75
N SER A 48 4.22 4.45 -5.17
CA SER A 48 4.61 4.42 -3.75
C SER A 48 5.62 5.53 -3.43
N ALA A 49 6.63 5.70 -4.26
CA ALA A 49 7.63 6.75 -4.10
C ALA A 49 7.02 8.14 -4.22
N SER A 50 6.09 8.33 -5.16
CA SER A 50 5.40 9.60 -5.35
C SER A 50 4.55 9.97 -4.15
N LEU A 51 3.78 9.01 -3.60
CA LEU A 51 2.98 9.25 -2.40
C LEU A 51 3.86 9.59 -1.21
N SER A 52 4.96 8.89 -1.03
CA SER A 52 5.91 9.16 0.07
C SER A 52 6.50 10.56 -0.04
N SER A 53 6.85 10.99 -1.25
CA SER A 53 7.36 12.34 -1.51
C SER A 53 6.33 13.42 -1.19
N LEU A 54 5.08 13.23 -1.62
CA LEU A 54 4.00 14.18 -1.35
C LEU A 54 3.70 14.28 0.15
N ALA A 55 3.77 13.15 0.86
CA ALA A 55 3.59 13.15 2.31
C ALA A 55 4.70 13.92 3.03
N ARG A 56 5.95 13.75 2.61
CA ARG A 56 7.09 14.49 3.17
C ARG A 56 6.96 16.00 2.93
N GLN A 57 6.34 16.40 1.83
CA GLN A 57 6.09 17.80 1.52
C GLN A 57 4.88 18.37 2.26
N GLY A 58 4.14 17.54 2.99
CA GLY A 58 2.97 17.97 3.74
C GLY A 58 1.71 18.17 2.89
N LEU A 59 1.70 17.70 1.63
CA LEU A 59 0.57 17.86 0.73
C LEU A 59 -0.51 16.81 0.93
N ILE A 60 -0.12 15.63 1.39
CA ILE A 60 -1.04 14.54 1.73
C ILE A 60 -0.72 14.01 3.13
N ASP A 61 -1.72 13.40 3.74
CA ASP A 61 -1.61 12.71 5.02
C ASP A 61 -1.89 11.22 4.82
N ILE A 62 -0.94 10.39 5.22
CA ILE A 62 -1.01 8.93 5.12
C ILE A 62 -1.21 8.36 6.52
N SER A 63 -2.19 7.47 6.68
CA SER A 63 -2.44 6.77 7.94
C SER A 63 -2.71 5.29 7.69
N TYR A 64 -2.14 4.45 8.55
CA TYR A 64 -2.45 3.01 8.63
C TYR A 64 -3.17 2.65 9.93
N THR A 65 -3.43 3.62 10.79
CA THR A 65 -4.24 3.45 12.00
C THR A 65 -5.71 3.78 11.75
N THR A 66 -5.96 4.56 10.71
CA THR A 66 -7.31 4.89 10.23
C THR A 66 -7.44 4.42 8.80
N TYR A 67 -8.54 3.76 8.47
CA TYR A 67 -8.79 3.29 7.11
C TYR A 67 -10.25 3.57 6.73
N ILE A 68 -10.53 3.51 5.42
CA ILE A 68 -11.87 3.75 4.89
C ILE A 68 -12.75 2.55 5.25
N PRO A 69 -13.96 2.75 5.84
CA PRO A 69 -14.79 1.62 6.29
C PRO A 69 -15.29 0.70 5.17
N GLU A 70 -15.29 1.16 3.93
CA GLU A 70 -15.80 0.39 2.79
C GLU A 70 -14.78 -0.65 2.33
N GLU A 71 -14.96 -1.91 2.75
CA GLU A 71 -14.02 -2.99 2.48
C GLU A 71 -13.84 -3.30 0.99
N SER A 72 -14.87 -3.08 0.18
CA SER A 72 -14.78 -3.31 -1.27
C SER A 72 -13.66 -2.51 -1.93
N LEU A 73 -13.32 -1.35 -1.38
CA LEU A 73 -12.23 -0.52 -1.88
C LEU A 73 -10.86 -1.17 -1.72
N TYR A 74 -10.71 -2.07 -0.74
CA TYR A 74 -9.44 -2.75 -0.47
C TYR A 74 -9.28 -4.08 -1.20
N ARG A 75 -10.36 -4.66 -1.69
CA ARG A 75 -10.32 -5.96 -2.40
C ARG A 75 -9.51 -5.92 -3.68
N VAL A 76 -9.44 -4.76 -4.33
CA VAL A 76 -8.68 -4.59 -5.56
C VAL A 76 -7.19 -4.87 -5.37
N PHE A 77 -6.68 -4.69 -4.16
CA PHE A 77 -5.26 -4.93 -3.88
C PHE A 77 -4.88 -6.41 -3.89
N ASP A 78 -5.85 -7.32 -3.76
CA ASP A 78 -5.60 -8.76 -3.87
C ASP A 78 -5.24 -9.19 -5.30
N GLU A 79 -5.52 -8.36 -6.29
CA GLU A 79 -5.19 -8.61 -7.70
C GLU A 79 -3.80 -8.12 -8.08
N PHE A 80 -3.09 -7.43 -7.19
CA PHE A 80 -1.75 -6.91 -7.49
C PHE A 80 -0.75 -8.05 -7.69
N GLU A 81 0.10 -7.87 -8.69
CA GLU A 81 1.17 -8.82 -9.02
C GLU A 81 2.06 -9.10 -7.81
N LEU A 82 2.45 -8.06 -7.08
CA LEU A 82 3.33 -8.21 -5.92
C LEU A 82 2.73 -9.12 -4.85
N ILE A 83 1.47 -8.91 -4.46
CA ILE A 83 0.84 -9.73 -3.42
C ILE A 83 0.69 -11.18 -3.88
N GLN A 84 0.43 -11.41 -5.16
CA GLN A 84 0.33 -12.75 -5.72
C GLN A 84 1.68 -13.47 -5.68
N GLU A 85 2.76 -12.77 -6.01
CA GLU A 85 4.10 -13.33 -5.91
C GLU A 85 4.50 -13.62 -4.46
N MET A 86 4.15 -12.74 -3.53
CA MET A 86 4.38 -12.97 -2.10
C MET A 86 3.66 -14.23 -1.61
N LYS A 87 2.40 -14.42 -2.01
CA LYS A 87 1.61 -15.60 -1.63
C LYS A 87 2.21 -16.91 -2.15
N LYS A 88 2.83 -16.89 -3.32
CA LYS A 88 3.49 -18.08 -3.88
C LYS A 88 4.68 -18.56 -3.05
N GLN A 89 5.27 -17.67 -2.25
CA GLN A 89 6.39 -17.99 -1.40
C GLN A 89 6.01 -18.67 -0.10
N ILE A 90 4.71 -18.73 0.22
CA ILE A 90 4.21 -19.38 1.42
C ILE A 90 3.84 -20.81 1.07
N HIS A 91 4.60 -21.76 1.62
CA HIS A 91 4.29 -23.18 1.47
C HIS A 91 3.55 -23.69 2.70
N PRO A 92 2.46 -24.47 2.52
CA PRO A 92 1.72 -25.05 3.63
C PRO A 92 2.44 -26.21 4.32
N GLU A 93 3.63 -26.58 3.88
CA GLU A 93 4.38 -27.70 4.43
C GLU A 93 4.99 -27.39 5.80
N PRO A 94 4.80 -28.28 6.79
CA PRO A 94 5.28 -28.03 8.15
C PRO A 94 6.80 -28.03 8.30
N GLU A 95 7.51 -28.63 7.35
CA GLU A 95 8.97 -28.73 7.38
C GLU A 95 9.60 -27.97 6.24
N GLY A 96 9.96 -26.80 6.32
CA GLY A 96 10.62 -26.06 5.26
C GLY A 96 9.83 -24.90 4.71
N GLY A 97 8.94 -24.36 5.51
CA GLY A 97 8.28 -23.13 5.14
C GLY A 97 9.29 -22.04 4.81
N TYR A 98 8.92 -21.16 3.89
CA TYR A 98 9.78 -20.07 3.47
C TYR A 98 10.24 -19.24 4.67
N ARG A 99 11.53 -18.98 4.73
CA ARG A 99 12.11 -18.14 5.76
C ARG A 99 12.49 -16.79 5.18
N HIS A 100 12.31 -15.75 5.97
CA HIS A 100 12.69 -14.41 5.55
C HIS A 100 14.20 -14.34 5.41
N PRO A 101 14.76 -13.83 4.29
CA PRO A 101 16.20 -13.86 4.02
C PRO A 101 17.06 -13.17 5.09
N GLU A 102 16.54 -12.11 5.71
CA GLU A 102 17.28 -11.32 6.70
C GLU A 102 17.21 -11.90 8.10
N ASP A 103 16.09 -12.51 8.46
CA ASP A 103 15.80 -12.91 9.84
C ASP A 103 15.88 -14.41 10.07
N ASP A 104 15.93 -15.20 9.01
CA ASP A 104 15.83 -16.67 9.05
C ASP A 104 14.60 -17.16 9.81
N LYS A 105 13.53 -16.36 9.87
CA LYS A 105 12.27 -16.69 10.52
C LYS A 105 11.26 -17.16 9.50
N LYS A 106 10.46 -18.16 9.89
CA LYS A 106 9.44 -18.73 9.02
C LYS A 106 8.33 -17.71 8.73
N ILE A 107 8.01 -17.54 7.44
CA ILE A 107 6.89 -16.72 7.00
C ILE A 107 5.63 -17.56 7.08
N VAL A 108 4.63 -17.10 7.83
CA VAL A 108 3.38 -17.83 8.03
C VAL A 108 2.23 -17.31 7.18
N ARG A 109 2.22 -16.02 6.83
CA ARG A 109 1.21 -15.44 5.95
C ARG A 109 1.65 -14.13 5.35
N VAL A 110 0.90 -13.68 4.34
CA VAL A 110 1.03 -12.36 3.74
C VAL A 110 -0.15 -11.51 4.19
N SER A 111 0.09 -10.25 4.48
CA SER A 111 -0.95 -9.32 4.91
C SER A 111 -0.90 -8.05 4.06
N ALA A 112 -2.08 -7.51 3.76
CA ALA A 112 -2.24 -6.18 3.20
C ALA A 112 -2.87 -5.30 4.28
N GLU A 113 -2.05 -4.52 4.97
CA GLU A 113 -2.53 -3.61 6.01
C GLU A 113 -3.25 -2.42 5.39
N LYS A 114 -4.48 -2.18 5.83
CA LYS A 114 -5.32 -1.11 5.30
C LYS A 114 -4.91 0.25 5.83
N GLY A 115 -4.86 1.22 4.93
CA GLY A 115 -4.62 2.60 5.28
C GLY A 115 -5.42 3.52 4.37
N ARG A 116 -5.21 4.80 4.55
CA ARG A 116 -5.83 5.81 3.71
C ARG A 116 -4.88 6.97 3.46
N VAL A 117 -5.09 7.65 2.34
CA VAL A 117 -4.41 8.89 2.01
C VAL A 117 -5.45 9.96 1.77
N LYS A 118 -5.23 11.16 2.32
CA LYS A 118 -6.10 12.31 2.07
C LYS A 118 -5.27 13.57 1.89
N LEU A 119 -5.87 14.59 1.26
CA LEU A 119 -5.26 15.90 1.16
C LEU A 119 -5.17 16.57 2.53
N THR A 120 -4.07 17.28 2.74
CA THR A 120 -3.95 18.24 3.84
C THR A 120 -4.52 19.59 3.40
N PRO A 121 -4.74 20.55 4.33
CA PRO A 121 -5.07 21.92 3.94
C PRO A 121 -4.07 22.54 2.97
N LEU A 122 -2.78 22.26 3.15
CA LEU A 122 -1.73 22.72 2.22
C LEU A 122 -1.92 22.07 0.84
N GLY A 123 -2.22 20.77 0.79
CA GLY A 123 -2.50 20.08 -0.47
C GLY A 123 -3.71 20.64 -1.19
N GLU A 124 -4.78 20.97 -0.47
CA GLU A 124 -5.95 21.61 -1.03
C GLU A 124 -5.62 22.97 -1.65
N SER A 125 -4.83 23.78 -0.95
CA SER A 125 -4.38 25.09 -1.46
C SER A 125 -3.53 24.93 -2.72
N PHE A 126 -2.64 23.94 -2.72
CA PHE A 126 -1.81 23.62 -3.89
C PHE A 126 -2.66 23.23 -5.10
N LEU A 127 -3.69 22.38 -4.90
CA LEU A 127 -4.60 21.99 -5.98
C LEU A 127 -5.34 23.20 -6.56
N ARG A 128 -5.83 24.12 -5.72
CA ARG A 128 -6.50 25.33 -6.20
C ARG A 128 -5.60 26.15 -7.11
N VAL A 129 -4.35 26.32 -6.70
CA VAL A 129 -3.38 27.08 -7.50
C VAL A 129 -3.08 26.40 -8.83
N CYS A 130 -2.91 25.08 -8.83
CA CYS A 130 -2.49 24.32 -10.01
C CYS A 130 -3.63 23.95 -10.97
N PHE A 131 -4.86 23.76 -10.47
CA PHE A 131 -5.94 23.17 -11.26
C PHE A 131 -7.22 24.00 -11.36
N TYR A 132 -7.35 25.07 -10.58
CA TYR A 132 -8.58 25.88 -10.54
C TYR A 132 -8.36 27.35 -10.85
N HIS A 133 -7.29 27.64 -11.52
CA HIS A 133 -7.04 29.00 -12.03
C HIS A 133 -7.86 29.35 -13.23
#